data_2a15938f07710177350fdd00618ea4ce
#
_entry.id   2a15938f07710177350fdd00618ea4ce
#
_cell.length_a   1.000
_cell.length_b   1.000
_cell.length_c   1.000
_cell.angle_alpha   90.00
_cell.angle_beta   90.00
_cell.angle_gamma   90.00
#
_symmetry.space_group_name_H-M   'P 1'
#
loop_
_entity.id
_entity.type
_entity.pdbx_description
1 polymer ?
#
loop_
_entity_poly.entity_id
_entity_poly.type
_entity_poly.pdbx_seq_one_letter_code
_entity_poly.pdbx_strand_id
1 'polypeptide(L)'
;MSAQRVLGGIRDVVTTYVLATDHKTVGLQFLFSSLIWFFVGGTLAWATQQTPILIYFVAIPALSGALGSYLIPLMIGADDLAYPTLSLVSHWLLWPAFLLVAAGMLVPQAMMPYAVMSHSTVLHDVAVPGESWIRLQSILGEWSVGEATQWLWCVGLICAGLAWLMVSVNFITTIAQCRAPGMFLFRMPLTVWGLFSAAILQLFTWPVLVVGAAMQLVDALLGTSFYWADSYFSNSAARHAESGQPLHWQELNELLAYPMLGIIFLPALGMISDVIATFSRRSLFGYRALVLLSWSIASLGVLVVVQRVVVWGESRIGEFSLGIAIGAMLVAGGVHVFHWLATLWGGRIEFRTPMLFALGFISLFTLGGLAAVWGILTTPNVGMQTAYSQGVYGMASLAGVMAMAFFAGIYFWFPKMFGRQMSEFWGKVHFALTFVFLQGAFVPTHLLGGGSLPRGYVDSYRYELSTQILPLNRVIAICVLATMASQLIFILNFLCSVFWGQRVGRNPWNSNTLEWAAPSPPGRGNFDFQPWVYRGAYQYGNPAHPRDFQPQTEPPGGRLASGQGGLETVAHSEAPEVMG
;
A
#
# COMPACT_ATOMS: atom_id res chain seq x y z
N MET A 1 -5.56 -23.37 -39.07
CA MET A 1 -4.74 -23.55 -37.86
C MET A 1 -5.35 -24.70 -37.06
N SER A 2 -4.63 -25.78 -36.79
CA SER A 2 -5.19 -26.95 -36.09
C SER A 2 -5.46 -26.60 -34.61
N ALA A 3 -6.56 -27.08 -34.05
CA ALA A 3 -6.94 -26.89 -32.64
C ALA A 3 -5.79 -27.25 -31.67
N GLN A 4 -4.94 -28.22 -32.03
CA GLN A 4 -3.77 -28.60 -31.25
C GLN A 4 -2.69 -27.51 -31.18
N ARG A 5 -2.50 -26.67 -32.22
CA ARG A 5 -1.56 -25.53 -32.16
C ARG A 5 -2.11 -24.41 -31.28
N VAL A 6 -3.41 -24.17 -31.31
CA VAL A 6 -4.05 -23.16 -30.45
C VAL A 6 -4.01 -23.60 -28.99
N LEU A 7 -4.31 -24.88 -28.71
CA LEU A 7 -4.23 -25.44 -27.35
C LEU A 7 -2.78 -25.48 -26.83
N GLY A 8 -1.79 -25.78 -27.68
CA GLY A 8 -0.37 -25.70 -27.33
C GLY A 8 0.03 -24.26 -26.96
N GLY A 9 -0.33 -23.29 -27.79
CA GLY A 9 -0.05 -21.87 -27.50
C GLY A 9 -0.73 -21.37 -26.23
N ILE A 10 -1.98 -21.77 -25.95
CA ILE A 10 -2.67 -21.41 -24.70
C ILE A 10 -1.96 -22.05 -23.50
N ARG A 11 -1.60 -23.32 -23.59
CA ARG A 11 -0.85 -24.02 -22.54
C ARG A 11 0.46 -23.32 -22.22
N ASP A 12 1.21 -22.92 -23.24
CA ASP A 12 2.50 -22.22 -23.08
C ASP A 12 2.31 -20.85 -22.42
N VAL A 13 1.28 -20.11 -22.80
CA VAL A 13 0.93 -18.84 -22.15
C VAL A 13 0.56 -19.05 -20.68
N VAL A 14 -0.30 -20.03 -20.40
CA VAL A 14 -0.74 -20.34 -19.03
C VAL A 14 0.44 -20.76 -18.16
N THR A 15 1.31 -21.65 -18.64
CA THR A 15 2.47 -22.12 -17.85
C THR A 15 3.52 -21.03 -17.65
N THR A 16 3.73 -20.16 -18.65
CA THR A 16 4.79 -19.13 -18.61
C THR A 16 4.37 -17.88 -17.85
N TYR A 17 3.10 -17.48 -17.95
CA TYR A 17 2.65 -16.19 -17.38
C TYR A 17 1.66 -16.33 -16.24
N VAL A 18 0.86 -17.40 -16.16
CA VAL A 18 -0.20 -17.56 -15.15
C VAL A 18 0.28 -18.42 -13.99
N LEU A 19 0.97 -19.53 -14.26
CA LEU A 19 1.46 -20.48 -13.26
C LEU A 19 2.96 -20.37 -12.97
N ALA A 20 3.63 -19.36 -13.52
CA ALA A 20 5.04 -19.14 -13.26
C ALA A 20 5.27 -18.73 -11.78
N THR A 21 6.25 -19.36 -11.16
CA THR A 21 6.61 -19.11 -9.77
C THR A 21 7.73 -18.06 -9.62
N ASP A 22 8.35 -17.63 -10.73
CA ASP A 22 9.41 -16.61 -10.74
C ASP A 22 8.91 -15.29 -10.15
N HIS A 23 9.64 -14.73 -9.21
CA HIS A 23 9.27 -13.51 -8.47
C HIS A 23 8.97 -12.30 -9.38
N LYS A 24 9.64 -12.22 -10.54
CA LYS A 24 9.41 -11.15 -11.53
C LYS A 24 8.03 -11.27 -12.16
N THR A 25 7.66 -12.48 -12.57
CA THR A 25 6.35 -12.74 -13.18
C THR A 25 5.24 -12.54 -12.16
N VAL A 26 5.42 -13.05 -10.94
CA VAL A 26 4.44 -12.85 -9.86
C VAL A 26 4.32 -11.36 -9.49
N GLY A 27 5.43 -10.62 -9.40
CA GLY A 27 5.42 -9.19 -9.18
C GLY A 27 4.65 -8.41 -10.26
N LEU A 28 4.83 -8.78 -11.55
CA LEU A 28 4.06 -8.22 -12.65
C LEU A 28 2.58 -8.62 -12.60
N GLN A 29 2.24 -9.85 -12.20
CA GLN A 29 0.86 -10.27 -11.98
C GLN A 29 0.18 -9.41 -10.91
N PHE A 30 0.84 -9.16 -9.78
CA PHE A 30 0.35 -8.24 -8.75
C PHE A 30 0.16 -6.81 -9.30
N LEU A 31 1.10 -6.33 -10.14
CA LEU A 31 1.02 -5.00 -10.75
C LEU A 31 -0.22 -4.88 -11.64
N PHE A 32 -0.39 -5.79 -12.58
CA PHE A 32 -1.54 -5.74 -13.49
C PHE A 32 -2.86 -5.96 -12.76
N SER A 33 -2.90 -6.86 -11.77
CA SER A 33 -4.08 -7.05 -10.93
C SER A 33 -4.43 -5.79 -10.14
N SER A 34 -3.47 -5.13 -9.51
CA SER A 34 -3.71 -3.89 -8.76
C SER A 34 -4.18 -2.75 -9.67
N LEU A 35 -3.71 -2.67 -10.91
CA LEU A 35 -4.22 -1.72 -11.90
C LEU A 35 -5.67 -2.01 -12.28
N ILE A 36 -6.04 -3.28 -12.52
CA ILE A 36 -7.43 -3.67 -12.78
C ILE A 36 -8.31 -3.34 -11.56
N TRP A 37 -7.88 -3.74 -10.37
CA TRP A 37 -8.62 -3.50 -9.14
C TRP A 37 -8.72 -2.01 -8.79
N PHE A 38 -7.76 -1.19 -9.22
CA PHE A 38 -7.86 0.27 -9.07
C PHE A 38 -9.07 0.83 -9.79
N PHE A 39 -9.34 0.41 -11.03
CA PHE A 39 -10.51 0.89 -11.78
C PHE A 39 -11.81 0.29 -11.26
N VAL A 40 -11.88 -1.01 -11.09
CA VAL A 40 -13.09 -1.69 -10.62
C VAL A 40 -13.35 -1.32 -9.16
N GLY A 41 -12.36 -1.47 -8.29
CA GLY A 41 -12.45 -1.16 -6.87
C GLY A 41 -12.63 0.33 -6.60
N GLY A 42 -12.00 1.20 -7.41
CA GLY A 42 -12.19 2.65 -7.32
C GLY A 42 -13.61 3.08 -7.67
N THR A 43 -14.19 2.49 -8.70
CA THR A 43 -15.60 2.72 -9.08
C THR A 43 -16.55 2.23 -7.99
N LEU A 44 -16.30 1.02 -7.45
CA LEU A 44 -17.09 0.47 -6.34
C LEU A 44 -16.93 1.33 -5.08
N ALA A 45 -15.72 1.72 -4.71
CA ALA A 45 -15.48 2.57 -3.54
C ALA A 45 -16.20 3.92 -3.66
N TRP A 46 -16.22 4.50 -4.85
CA TRP A 46 -16.97 5.73 -5.12
C TRP A 46 -18.48 5.52 -5.03
N ALA A 47 -19.01 4.46 -5.65
CA ALA A 47 -20.44 4.16 -5.69
C ALA A 47 -21.01 3.77 -4.32
N THR A 48 -20.24 3.04 -3.51
CA THR A 48 -20.67 2.51 -2.21
C THR A 48 -20.17 3.32 -1.01
N GLN A 49 -19.31 4.32 -1.24
CA GLN A 49 -18.62 5.11 -0.21
C GLN A 49 -17.74 4.25 0.73
N GLN A 50 -17.32 3.07 0.26
CA GLN A 50 -16.47 2.14 1.02
C GLN A 50 -15.05 2.13 0.46
N THR A 51 -14.14 2.82 1.12
CA THR A 51 -12.73 2.95 0.74
C THR A 51 -11.81 1.78 1.12
N PRO A 52 -12.12 0.88 2.08
CA PRO A 52 -11.21 -0.21 2.46
C PRO A 52 -10.77 -1.09 1.28
N ILE A 53 -11.61 -1.28 0.26
CA ILE A 53 -11.27 -2.05 -0.94
C ILE A 53 -10.01 -1.50 -1.64
N LEU A 54 -9.83 -0.18 -1.64
CA LEU A 54 -8.64 0.46 -2.22
C LEU A 54 -7.37 0.15 -1.42
N ILE A 55 -7.48 0.00 -0.12
CA ILE A 55 -6.35 -0.36 0.73
C ILE A 55 -5.94 -1.80 0.50
N TYR A 56 -6.87 -2.74 0.69
CA TYR A 56 -6.58 -4.18 0.66
C TYR A 56 -6.23 -4.70 -0.72
N PHE A 57 -6.84 -4.15 -1.78
CA PHE A 57 -6.72 -4.69 -3.14
C PHE A 57 -6.00 -3.76 -4.13
N VAL A 58 -5.68 -2.52 -3.75
CA VAL A 58 -4.93 -1.62 -4.62
C VAL A 58 -3.62 -1.19 -3.98
N ALA A 59 -3.65 -0.50 -2.84
CA ALA A 59 -2.45 0.09 -2.25
C ALA A 59 -1.45 -0.97 -1.79
N ILE A 60 -1.89 -1.97 -1.02
CA ILE A 60 -1.00 -3.04 -0.53
C ILE A 60 -0.51 -3.93 -1.69
N PRO A 61 -1.37 -4.41 -2.63
CA PRO A 61 -0.89 -5.17 -3.79
C PRO A 61 0.07 -4.41 -4.67
N ALA A 62 -0.14 -3.10 -4.88
CA ALA A 62 0.73 -2.28 -5.71
C ALA A 62 2.12 -2.05 -5.07
N LEU A 63 2.16 -1.66 -3.80
CA LEU A 63 3.41 -1.31 -3.12
C LEU A 63 4.15 -2.54 -2.59
N SER A 64 3.47 -3.40 -1.85
CA SER A 64 4.10 -4.61 -1.28
C SER A 64 4.05 -5.79 -2.24
N GLY A 65 2.89 -6.10 -2.82
CA GLY A 65 2.74 -7.22 -3.72
C GLY A 65 3.59 -7.09 -4.98
N ALA A 66 3.36 -6.06 -5.78
CA ALA A 66 4.02 -5.88 -7.08
C ALA A 66 5.49 -5.46 -6.92
N LEU A 67 5.71 -4.28 -6.34
CA LEU A 67 7.07 -3.75 -6.20
C LEU A 67 7.88 -4.58 -5.21
N GLY A 68 7.28 -5.04 -4.09
CA GLY A 68 7.98 -5.87 -3.11
C GLY A 68 8.43 -7.21 -3.70
N SER A 69 7.53 -7.98 -4.32
CA SER A 69 7.90 -9.27 -4.92
C SER A 69 8.93 -9.12 -6.02
N TYR A 70 8.81 -8.09 -6.86
CA TYR A 70 9.75 -7.85 -7.95
C TYR A 70 11.13 -7.39 -7.46
N LEU A 71 11.18 -6.47 -6.50
CA LEU A 71 12.41 -5.75 -6.12
C LEU A 71 13.22 -6.43 -5.02
N ILE A 72 12.57 -7.08 -4.04
CA ILE A 72 13.30 -7.66 -2.90
C ILE A 72 14.45 -8.56 -3.36
N PRO A 73 14.24 -9.60 -4.20
CA PRO A 73 15.34 -10.46 -4.62
C PRO A 73 16.45 -9.69 -5.36
N LEU A 74 16.08 -8.76 -6.24
CA LEU A 74 17.04 -7.96 -6.99
C LEU A 74 17.87 -7.02 -6.08
N MET A 75 17.24 -6.39 -5.09
CA MET A 75 17.90 -5.45 -4.19
C MET A 75 18.81 -6.10 -3.16
N ILE A 76 18.51 -7.36 -2.79
CA ILE A 76 19.34 -8.11 -1.83
C ILE A 76 20.31 -9.08 -2.51
N GLY A 77 20.21 -9.26 -3.82
CA GLY A 77 21.05 -10.16 -4.60
C GLY A 77 20.66 -11.63 -4.52
N ALA A 78 19.39 -11.92 -4.27
CA ALA A 78 18.84 -13.27 -4.26
C ALA A 78 18.40 -13.67 -5.70
N ASP A 79 18.40 -14.97 -6.00
CA ASP A 79 17.93 -15.48 -7.28
C ASP A 79 16.41 -15.47 -7.38
N ASP A 80 15.70 -15.73 -6.27
CA ASP A 80 14.23 -15.72 -6.19
C ASP A 80 13.79 -15.46 -4.74
N LEU A 81 12.47 -15.40 -4.51
CA LEU A 81 11.87 -15.41 -3.17
C LEU A 81 12.09 -16.77 -2.51
N ALA A 82 12.17 -16.80 -1.17
CA ALA A 82 12.42 -18.03 -0.39
C ALA A 82 11.38 -19.13 -0.68
N TYR A 83 10.11 -18.73 -0.88
CA TYR A 83 8.99 -19.63 -1.17
C TYR A 83 8.25 -19.20 -2.45
N PRO A 84 8.76 -19.55 -3.66
CA PRO A 84 8.17 -19.07 -4.92
C PRO A 84 6.72 -19.52 -5.13
N THR A 85 6.40 -20.77 -4.76
CA THR A 85 5.02 -21.31 -4.84
C THR A 85 4.06 -20.58 -3.91
N LEU A 86 4.51 -20.21 -2.73
CA LEU A 86 3.70 -19.46 -1.76
C LEU A 86 3.34 -18.06 -2.30
N SER A 87 4.28 -17.42 -2.99
CA SER A 87 4.06 -16.13 -3.66
C SER A 87 3.00 -16.24 -4.75
N LEU A 88 3.05 -17.29 -5.59
CA LEU A 88 2.03 -17.52 -6.61
C LEU A 88 0.66 -17.79 -6.01
N VAL A 89 0.57 -18.65 -4.98
CA VAL A 89 -0.69 -18.97 -4.30
C VAL A 89 -1.28 -17.72 -3.66
N SER A 90 -0.47 -16.89 -3.00
CA SER A 90 -0.94 -15.65 -2.39
C SER A 90 -1.57 -14.70 -3.42
N HIS A 91 -0.95 -14.56 -4.59
CA HIS A 91 -1.51 -13.75 -5.67
C HIS A 91 -2.87 -14.27 -6.14
N TRP A 92 -2.95 -15.57 -6.43
CA TRP A 92 -4.21 -16.17 -6.93
C TRP A 92 -5.31 -16.22 -5.89
N LEU A 93 -5.00 -16.27 -4.60
CA LEU A 93 -5.99 -16.20 -3.52
C LEU A 93 -6.62 -14.80 -3.38
N LEU A 94 -5.91 -13.75 -3.81
CA LEU A 94 -6.47 -12.39 -3.81
C LEU A 94 -7.54 -12.17 -4.88
N TRP A 95 -7.56 -12.93 -5.98
CA TRP A 95 -8.61 -12.79 -6.99
C TRP A 95 -10.00 -13.20 -6.48
N PRO A 96 -10.22 -14.41 -5.93
CA PRO A 96 -11.51 -14.73 -5.31
C PRO A 96 -11.81 -13.80 -4.13
N ALA A 97 -10.81 -13.40 -3.34
CA ALA A 97 -11.00 -12.44 -2.26
C ALA A 97 -11.58 -11.11 -2.77
N PHE A 98 -10.98 -10.53 -3.83
CA PHE A 98 -11.48 -9.30 -4.46
C PHE A 98 -12.90 -9.47 -5.01
N LEU A 99 -13.15 -10.55 -5.73
CA LEU A 99 -14.47 -10.80 -6.33
C LEU A 99 -15.57 -10.97 -5.26
N LEU A 100 -15.27 -11.66 -4.17
CA LEU A 100 -16.20 -11.85 -3.05
C LEU A 100 -16.49 -10.52 -2.33
N VAL A 101 -15.47 -9.73 -2.04
CA VAL A 101 -15.65 -8.40 -1.42
C VAL A 101 -16.40 -7.47 -2.37
N ALA A 102 -16.05 -7.44 -3.65
CA ALA A 102 -16.72 -6.62 -4.65
C ALA A 102 -18.20 -7.03 -4.81
N ALA A 103 -18.49 -8.32 -4.87
CA ALA A 103 -19.85 -8.83 -4.90
C ALA A 103 -20.64 -8.43 -3.64
N GLY A 104 -20.03 -8.55 -2.45
CA GLY A 104 -20.61 -8.10 -1.21
C GLY A 104 -20.91 -6.61 -1.16
N MET A 105 -20.10 -5.78 -1.84
CA MET A 105 -20.34 -4.33 -1.93
C MET A 105 -21.46 -3.96 -2.91
N LEU A 106 -21.74 -4.79 -3.90
CA LEU A 106 -22.80 -4.56 -4.88
C LEU A 106 -24.19 -4.91 -4.34
N VAL A 107 -24.27 -5.70 -3.28
CA VAL A 107 -25.55 -6.01 -2.63
C VAL A 107 -25.98 -4.79 -1.78
N PRO A 108 -27.24 -4.34 -1.87
CA PRO A 108 -27.68 -3.12 -1.20
C PRO A 108 -27.46 -3.15 0.31
N GLN A 109 -26.76 -2.16 0.84
CA GLN A 109 -26.52 -1.97 2.27
C GLN A 109 -27.79 -1.68 3.09
N ALA A 110 -28.91 -1.47 2.42
CA ALA A 110 -30.21 -1.20 3.06
C ALA A 110 -30.67 -2.31 4.02
N MET A 111 -29.99 -3.46 4.02
CA MET A 111 -30.29 -4.57 4.91
C MET A 111 -29.17 -4.95 5.88
N MET A 112 -28.01 -4.28 5.89
CA MET A 112 -27.19 -4.37 7.10
C MET A 112 -27.96 -3.69 8.22
N PRO A 113 -28.19 -4.36 9.37
CA PRO A 113 -28.83 -3.68 10.49
C PRO A 113 -27.95 -2.50 10.86
N TYR A 114 -28.35 -1.31 10.48
CA TYR A 114 -27.71 -0.03 10.80
C TYR A 114 -27.58 0.18 12.32
N ALA A 115 -28.27 -0.63 13.11
CA ALA A 115 -28.14 -0.73 14.54
C ALA A 115 -26.71 -0.98 15.03
N VAL A 116 -25.85 -1.57 14.21
CA VAL A 116 -24.44 -1.82 14.56
C VAL A 116 -23.54 -0.62 14.25
N MET A 117 -23.97 0.30 13.39
CA MET A 117 -23.14 1.44 12.98
C MET A 117 -23.58 2.81 13.53
N SER A 118 -24.77 2.96 14.06
CA SER A 118 -25.22 4.23 14.60
C SER A 118 -26.14 4.08 15.81
N HIS A 119 -25.70 4.58 16.94
CA HIS A 119 -26.53 4.82 18.13
C HIS A 119 -27.51 6.00 17.91
N SER A 120 -28.08 6.17 16.71
CA SER A 120 -29.08 7.22 16.48
C SER A 120 -30.42 6.62 16.10
N THR A 121 -31.34 6.69 17.04
CA THR A 121 -32.76 6.34 16.97
C THR A 121 -33.60 7.20 15.99
N VAL A 122 -32.99 7.83 14.98
CA VAL A 122 -33.66 8.86 14.14
C VAL A 122 -33.80 8.47 12.66
N LEU A 123 -33.56 7.24 12.25
CA LEU A 123 -33.61 6.88 10.82
C LEU A 123 -34.85 6.06 10.43
N HIS A 124 -36.04 6.43 10.94
CA HIS A 124 -37.29 5.75 10.51
C HIS A 124 -37.86 6.25 9.17
N ASP A 125 -37.32 7.35 8.58
CA ASP A 125 -37.93 8.00 7.42
C ASP A 125 -36.97 8.34 6.25
N VAL A 126 -35.86 7.62 6.08
CA VAL A 126 -35.01 7.85 4.91
C VAL A 126 -35.38 6.92 3.80
N ALA A 127 -36.17 7.42 2.86
CA ALA A 127 -36.41 6.77 1.56
C ALA A 127 -35.07 6.68 0.80
N VAL A 128 -34.58 5.47 0.60
CA VAL A 128 -33.38 5.18 -0.21
C VAL A 128 -33.72 5.40 -1.69
N PRO A 129 -33.01 6.26 -2.45
CA PRO A 129 -33.26 6.40 -3.88
C PRO A 129 -32.74 5.16 -4.61
N GLY A 130 -33.65 4.36 -5.14
CA GLY A 130 -33.25 3.27 -6.03
C GLY A 130 -34.27 2.14 -6.21
N GLU A 131 -35.35 2.38 -6.94
CA GLU A 131 -36.26 1.32 -7.40
C GLU A 131 -35.61 0.20 -8.22
N SER A 132 -34.39 0.43 -8.73
CA SER A 132 -33.65 -0.56 -9.53
C SER A 132 -33.15 -1.77 -8.73
N TRP A 133 -32.98 -1.65 -7.44
CA TRP A 133 -32.47 -2.71 -6.56
C TRP A 133 -33.55 -3.71 -6.12
N ILE A 134 -34.81 -3.30 -6.09
CA ILE A 134 -35.97 -4.16 -5.77
C ILE A 134 -36.10 -5.30 -6.79
N ARG A 135 -35.67 -5.07 -8.04
CA ARG A 135 -35.71 -6.12 -9.08
C ARG A 135 -34.68 -7.22 -8.88
N LEU A 136 -33.54 -6.93 -8.27
CA LEU A 136 -32.51 -7.95 -7.99
C LEU A 136 -32.97 -8.89 -6.87
N GLN A 137 -33.67 -8.35 -5.89
CA GLN A 137 -34.21 -9.11 -4.76
C GLN A 137 -35.27 -10.14 -5.21
N SER A 138 -36.07 -9.82 -6.24
CA SER A 138 -37.07 -10.74 -6.81
C SER A 138 -36.45 -11.89 -7.61
N ILE A 139 -35.19 -11.75 -8.06
CA ILE A 139 -34.46 -12.77 -8.83
C ILE A 139 -33.71 -13.75 -7.91
N LEU A 140 -33.26 -13.31 -6.73
CA LEU A 140 -32.44 -14.10 -5.82
C LEU A 140 -33.22 -14.94 -4.78
N GLY A 141 -34.57 -14.81 -4.73
CA GLY A 141 -35.40 -15.59 -3.83
C GLY A 141 -35.38 -15.13 -2.36
N GLU A 142 -35.99 -15.89 -1.48
CA GLU A 142 -36.23 -15.59 -0.05
C GLU A 142 -34.97 -15.58 0.86
N TRP A 143 -33.77 -15.67 0.30
CA TRP A 143 -32.55 -15.50 1.08
C TRP A 143 -32.46 -14.04 1.54
N SER A 144 -32.32 -13.83 2.83
CA SER A 144 -32.13 -12.46 3.33
C SER A 144 -30.85 -11.91 2.71
N VAL A 145 -31.02 -10.98 1.79
CA VAL A 145 -29.90 -10.38 1.00
C VAL A 145 -28.79 -9.84 1.91
N GLY A 146 -29.14 -9.43 3.13
CA GLY A 146 -28.18 -8.96 4.14
C GLY A 146 -27.24 -10.04 4.65
N GLU A 147 -27.69 -11.26 4.84
CA GLU A 147 -26.84 -12.37 5.31
C GLU A 147 -25.85 -12.80 4.24
N ALA A 148 -26.31 -12.96 2.99
CA ALA A 148 -25.43 -13.34 1.88
C ALA A 148 -24.30 -12.33 1.66
N THR A 149 -24.58 -11.04 1.80
CA THR A 149 -23.59 -9.96 1.70
C THR A 149 -22.50 -10.09 2.74
N GLN A 150 -22.90 -10.37 3.97
CA GLN A 150 -21.96 -10.49 5.09
C GLN A 150 -21.01 -11.68 4.92
N TRP A 151 -21.52 -12.82 4.45
CA TRP A 151 -20.66 -14.00 4.21
C TRP A 151 -19.65 -13.75 3.12
N LEU A 152 -20.06 -13.15 1.99
CA LEU A 152 -19.16 -12.82 0.89
C LEU A 152 -18.02 -11.93 1.38
N TRP A 153 -18.36 -10.92 2.19
CA TRP A 153 -17.39 -10.00 2.75
C TRP A 153 -16.42 -10.68 3.71
N CYS A 154 -16.93 -11.47 4.66
CA CYS A 154 -16.12 -12.19 5.63
C CYS A 154 -15.18 -13.20 4.96
N VAL A 155 -15.70 -14.02 4.05
CA VAL A 155 -14.87 -15.00 3.31
C VAL A 155 -13.82 -14.29 2.47
N GLY A 156 -14.19 -13.19 1.80
CA GLY A 156 -13.25 -12.38 1.03
C GLY A 156 -12.13 -11.80 1.90
N LEU A 157 -12.44 -11.27 3.08
CA LEU A 157 -11.44 -10.76 4.03
C LEU A 157 -10.53 -11.87 4.59
N ILE A 158 -11.10 -13.05 4.89
CA ILE A 158 -10.31 -14.20 5.33
C ILE A 158 -9.30 -14.60 4.25
N CYS A 159 -9.76 -14.73 3.00
CA CYS A 159 -8.88 -15.05 1.87
C CYS A 159 -7.80 -13.98 1.68
N ALA A 160 -8.15 -12.70 1.73
CA ALA A 160 -7.19 -11.60 1.62
C ALA A 160 -6.17 -11.61 2.77
N GLY A 161 -6.62 -11.79 4.01
CA GLY A 161 -5.74 -11.86 5.18
C GLY A 161 -4.76 -13.02 5.11
N LEU A 162 -5.22 -14.20 4.68
CA LEU A 162 -4.35 -15.38 4.47
C LEU A 162 -3.34 -15.13 3.35
N ALA A 163 -3.75 -14.53 2.23
CA ALA A 163 -2.86 -14.19 1.14
C ALA A 163 -1.74 -13.24 1.59
N TRP A 164 -2.07 -12.19 2.33
CA TRP A 164 -1.08 -11.25 2.84
C TRP A 164 -0.19 -11.83 3.94
N LEU A 165 -0.71 -12.75 4.74
CA LEU A 165 0.10 -13.50 5.70
C LEU A 165 1.18 -14.34 4.98
N MET A 166 0.82 -15.01 3.88
CA MET A 166 1.77 -15.76 3.04
C MET A 166 2.86 -14.86 2.46
N VAL A 167 2.49 -13.67 1.95
CA VAL A 167 3.44 -12.67 1.44
C VAL A 167 4.40 -12.22 2.54
N SER A 168 3.88 -11.96 3.75
CA SER A 168 4.67 -11.50 4.90
C SER A 168 5.73 -12.51 5.30
N VAL A 169 5.34 -13.77 5.46
CA VAL A 169 6.27 -14.87 5.80
C VAL A 169 7.34 -15.01 4.73
N ASN A 170 6.96 -14.95 3.45
CA ASN A 170 7.90 -15.07 2.34
C ASN A 170 8.92 -13.92 2.34
N PHE A 171 8.48 -12.68 2.49
CA PHE A 171 9.37 -11.50 2.51
C PHE A 171 10.32 -11.54 3.71
N ILE A 172 9.83 -11.84 4.91
CA ILE A 172 10.67 -11.95 6.11
C ILE A 172 11.75 -13.00 5.90
N THR A 173 11.39 -14.19 5.42
CA THR A 173 12.34 -15.28 5.20
C THR A 173 13.35 -14.93 4.11
N THR A 174 12.91 -14.37 2.99
CA THR A 174 13.78 -13.98 1.88
C THR A 174 14.81 -12.95 2.33
N ILE A 175 14.35 -11.88 2.99
CA ILE A 175 15.24 -10.80 3.44
C ILE A 175 16.18 -11.29 4.56
N ALA A 176 15.73 -12.20 5.43
CA ALA A 176 16.56 -12.70 6.51
C ALA A 176 17.65 -13.69 6.05
N GLN A 177 17.34 -14.55 5.06
CA GLN A 177 18.18 -15.71 4.74
C GLN A 177 18.85 -15.67 3.37
N CYS A 178 18.27 -14.95 2.38
CA CYS A 178 18.70 -15.03 0.98
C CYS A 178 19.56 -13.84 0.53
N ARG A 179 20.14 -13.06 1.46
CA ARG A 179 20.99 -11.92 1.10
C ARG A 179 22.31 -12.35 0.46
N ALA A 180 22.73 -11.61 -0.57
CA ALA A 180 24.03 -11.80 -1.19
C ALA A 180 25.19 -11.60 -0.19
N PRO A 181 26.35 -12.24 -0.41
CA PRO A 181 27.54 -12.02 0.40
C PRO A 181 27.91 -10.54 0.51
N GLY A 182 28.23 -10.10 1.72
CA GLY A 182 28.53 -8.70 2.01
C GLY A 182 27.31 -7.78 2.17
N MET A 183 26.09 -8.23 1.92
CA MET A 183 24.85 -7.48 2.16
C MET A 183 24.45 -7.55 3.64
N PHE A 184 25.18 -6.80 4.48
CA PHE A 184 24.80 -6.62 5.88
C PHE A 184 23.55 -5.75 6.01
N LEU A 185 22.88 -5.83 7.15
CA LEU A 185 21.61 -5.12 7.40
C LEU A 185 21.68 -3.62 7.04
N PHE A 186 22.73 -2.90 7.50
CA PHE A 186 22.90 -1.47 7.20
C PHE A 186 23.51 -1.19 5.81
N ARG A 187 23.56 -2.17 4.92
CA ARG A 187 23.86 -1.99 3.49
C ARG A 187 22.63 -2.14 2.61
N MET A 188 21.50 -2.60 3.17
CA MET A 188 20.26 -2.75 2.42
C MET A 188 19.66 -1.38 2.08
N PRO A 189 19.03 -1.23 0.88
CA PRO A 189 18.25 -0.05 0.53
C PRO A 189 17.06 0.17 1.47
N LEU A 190 16.58 1.42 1.62
CA LEU A 190 15.44 1.73 2.50
C LEU A 190 14.13 1.12 1.99
N THR A 191 13.96 0.91 0.69
CA THR A 191 12.83 0.15 0.14
C THR A 191 12.76 -1.25 0.77
N VAL A 192 13.88 -1.96 0.89
CA VAL A 192 13.94 -3.30 1.52
C VAL A 192 13.61 -3.19 3.01
N TRP A 193 14.12 -2.18 3.71
CA TRP A 193 13.79 -1.94 5.11
C TRP A 193 12.31 -1.64 5.33
N GLY A 194 11.72 -0.80 4.47
CA GLY A 194 10.29 -0.48 4.52
C GLY A 194 9.43 -1.73 4.32
N LEU A 195 9.74 -2.54 3.30
CA LEU A 195 9.04 -3.79 3.01
C LEU A 195 9.22 -4.82 4.14
N PHE A 196 10.42 -4.93 4.73
CA PHE A 196 10.71 -5.83 5.83
C PHE A 196 9.94 -5.44 7.09
N SER A 197 9.96 -4.16 7.45
CA SER A 197 9.23 -3.63 8.61
C SER A 197 7.72 -3.78 8.42
N ALA A 198 7.21 -3.52 7.21
CA ALA A 198 5.80 -3.74 6.87
C ALA A 198 5.42 -5.21 6.95
N ALA A 199 6.27 -6.13 6.46
CA ALA A 199 6.01 -7.57 6.51
C ALA A 199 5.94 -8.08 7.97
N ILE A 200 6.79 -7.57 8.87
CA ILE A 200 6.72 -7.90 10.30
C ILE A 200 5.39 -7.41 10.89
N LEU A 201 5.00 -6.16 10.61
CA LEU A 201 3.74 -5.63 11.09
C LEU A 201 2.53 -6.40 10.55
N GLN A 202 2.57 -6.79 9.27
CA GLN A 202 1.57 -7.63 8.62
C GLN A 202 1.43 -9.00 9.30
N LEU A 203 2.53 -9.63 9.69
CA LEU A 203 2.53 -10.94 10.36
C LEU A 203 1.68 -10.94 11.64
N PHE A 204 1.62 -9.83 12.36
CA PHE A 204 0.82 -9.70 13.58
C PHE A 204 -0.60 -9.17 13.30
N THR A 205 -0.78 -8.38 12.26
CA THR A 205 -2.06 -7.71 11.95
C THR A 205 -3.06 -8.63 11.24
N TRP A 206 -2.58 -9.39 10.23
CA TRP A 206 -3.48 -10.23 9.42
C TRP A 206 -4.15 -11.37 10.18
N PRO A 207 -3.49 -12.08 11.13
CA PRO A 207 -4.18 -13.08 11.93
C PRO A 207 -5.36 -12.52 12.71
N VAL A 208 -5.23 -11.29 13.24
CA VAL A 208 -6.32 -10.63 13.97
C VAL A 208 -7.50 -10.34 13.06
N LEU A 209 -7.25 -9.83 11.83
CA LEU A 209 -8.30 -9.64 10.83
C LEU A 209 -8.98 -10.96 10.45
N VAL A 210 -8.19 -12.01 10.19
CA VAL A 210 -8.71 -13.33 9.79
C VAL A 210 -9.58 -13.93 10.89
N VAL A 211 -9.13 -13.89 12.14
CA VAL A 211 -9.91 -14.40 13.29
C VAL A 211 -11.17 -13.57 13.48
N GLY A 212 -11.09 -12.24 13.45
CA GLY A 212 -12.25 -11.36 13.59
C GLY A 212 -13.31 -11.60 12.50
N ALA A 213 -12.86 -11.71 11.23
CA ALA A 213 -13.77 -12.02 10.13
C ALA A 213 -14.36 -13.44 10.23
N ALA A 214 -13.57 -14.41 10.73
CA ALA A 214 -14.07 -15.77 10.97
C ALA A 214 -15.12 -15.82 12.08
N MET A 215 -14.93 -15.10 13.19
CA MET A 215 -15.91 -14.98 14.27
C MET A 215 -17.23 -14.37 13.75
N GLN A 216 -17.13 -13.32 12.92
CA GLN A 216 -18.31 -12.72 12.29
C GLN A 216 -19.02 -13.67 11.31
N LEU A 217 -18.25 -14.49 10.58
CA LEU A 217 -18.79 -15.51 9.69
C LEU A 217 -19.51 -16.61 10.48
N VAL A 218 -18.96 -17.03 11.62
CA VAL A 218 -19.57 -18.02 12.52
C VAL A 218 -20.86 -17.49 13.15
N ASP A 219 -20.90 -16.20 13.53
CA ASP A 219 -22.13 -15.56 13.99
C ASP A 219 -23.22 -15.63 12.91
N ALA A 220 -22.88 -15.33 11.65
CA ALA A 220 -23.82 -15.35 10.55
C ALA A 220 -24.28 -16.76 10.14
N LEU A 221 -23.41 -17.78 10.25
CA LEU A 221 -23.69 -19.15 9.81
C LEU A 221 -24.36 -20.02 10.90
N LEU A 222 -23.89 -19.87 12.13
CA LEU A 222 -24.26 -20.75 13.24
C LEU A 222 -25.13 -20.05 14.29
N GLY A 223 -25.42 -18.76 14.13
CA GLY A 223 -26.19 -17.98 15.09
C GLY A 223 -25.49 -17.82 16.43
N THR A 224 -24.18 -17.83 16.44
CA THR A 224 -23.40 -17.49 17.66
C THR A 224 -23.48 -15.98 17.92
N SER A 225 -23.08 -15.55 19.11
CA SER A 225 -23.24 -14.17 19.55
C SER A 225 -21.88 -13.53 19.94
N PHE A 226 -20.87 -13.62 19.09
CA PHE A 226 -19.59 -12.91 19.32
C PHE A 226 -19.76 -11.39 19.18
N TYR A 227 -20.40 -10.97 18.09
CA TYR A 227 -20.64 -9.55 17.76
C TYR A 227 -22.12 -9.18 17.75
N TRP A 228 -23.03 -10.16 17.56
CA TRP A 228 -24.46 -9.91 17.47
C TRP A 228 -25.16 -10.25 18.79
N ALA A 229 -25.98 -9.33 19.28
CA ALA A 229 -26.81 -9.60 20.44
C ALA A 229 -28.07 -10.34 20.00
N ASP A 230 -28.36 -11.49 20.61
CA ASP A 230 -29.60 -12.31 20.37
C ASP A 230 -30.89 -11.52 20.47
N SER A 231 -30.90 -10.38 21.19
CA SER A 231 -32.09 -9.54 21.39
C SER A 231 -32.58 -8.82 20.12
N TYR A 232 -31.83 -8.79 19.04
CA TYR A 232 -32.27 -8.15 17.78
C TYR A 232 -33.17 -9.05 16.94
N PHE A 233 -33.11 -10.37 17.10
CA PHE A 233 -33.87 -11.34 16.28
C PHE A 233 -34.95 -12.10 17.03
N SER A 234 -35.00 -12.04 18.35
CA SER A 234 -35.98 -12.74 19.17
C SER A 234 -36.83 -11.75 19.95
N ASN A 235 -38.15 -11.79 19.69
CA ASN A 235 -39.18 -11.05 20.46
C ASN A 235 -39.31 -11.54 21.93
N SER A 236 -38.36 -12.31 22.43
CA SER A 236 -38.34 -12.80 23.81
C SER A 236 -37.54 -11.85 24.70
N ALA A 237 -38.27 -10.95 25.36
CA ALA A 237 -37.74 -9.99 26.34
C ALA A 237 -37.06 -10.60 27.60
N ALA A 238 -36.70 -11.89 27.57
CA ALA A 238 -36.29 -12.63 28.76
C ALA A 238 -34.86 -13.17 28.79
N ARG A 239 -34.05 -12.96 27.74
CA ARG A 239 -32.63 -13.40 27.79
C ARG A 239 -31.71 -12.16 27.71
N HIS A 240 -31.69 -11.48 28.82
CA HIS A 240 -30.76 -10.36 29.03
C HIS A 240 -29.36 -10.83 29.43
N ALA A 241 -28.41 -10.14 28.93
CA ALA A 241 -27.21 -9.71 29.60
C ALA A 241 -25.86 -10.31 29.22
N GLU A 242 -25.74 -11.39 28.42
CA GLU A 242 -24.41 -11.93 28.13
C GLU A 242 -24.14 -12.21 26.64
N SER A 243 -25.03 -11.78 25.76
CA SER A 243 -24.92 -12.03 24.32
C SER A 243 -24.23 -10.87 23.60
N GLY A 244 -23.24 -11.19 22.84
CA GLY A 244 -22.43 -10.43 21.88
C GLY A 244 -22.40 -8.90 21.98
N GLN A 245 -21.25 -8.30 21.88
CA GLN A 245 -21.13 -6.86 21.89
C GLN A 245 -20.79 -6.34 20.48
N PRO A 246 -21.74 -5.69 19.78
CA PRO A 246 -21.49 -5.07 18.47
C PRO A 246 -20.33 -4.07 18.47
N LEU A 247 -20.05 -3.45 19.61
CA LEU A 247 -18.93 -2.54 19.82
C LEU A 247 -17.57 -3.23 19.57
N HIS A 248 -17.45 -4.53 19.86
CA HIS A 248 -16.20 -5.26 19.64
C HIS A 248 -15.78 -5.32 18.16
N TRP A 249 -16.74 -5.35 17.22
CA TRP A 249 -16.42 -5.25 15.79
C TRP A 249 -15.91 -3.87 15.41
N GLN A 250 -16.48 -2.81 15.96
CA GLN A 250 -16.00 -1.46 15.76
C GLN A 250 -14.60 -1.28 16.35
N GLU A 251 -14.37 -1.76 17.56
CA GLU A 251 -13.06 -1.75 18.22
C GLU A 251 -12.01 -2.51 17.41
N LEU A 252 -12.37 -3.66 16.83
CA LEU A 252 -11.49 -4.42 15.95
C LEU A 252 -11.12 -3.62 14.69
N ASN A 253 -12.07 -2.95 14.05
CA ASN A 253 -11.80 -2.11 12.89
C ASN A 253 -10.91 -0.91 13.24
N GLU A 254 -11.15 -0.27 14.37
CA GLU A 254 -10.32 0.83 14.87
C GLU A 254 -8.91 0.33 15.21
N LEU A 255 -8.79 -0.83 15.85
CA LEU A 255 -7.51 -1.49 16.11
C LEU A 255 -6.70 -1.71 14.83
N LEU A 256 -7.34 -2.20 13.77
CA LEU A 256 -6.67 -2.53 12.51
C LEU A 256 -6.31 -1.27 11.69
N ALA A 257 -7.00 -0.16 11.89
CA ALA A 257 -6.76 1.07 11.12
C ALA A 257 -5.32 1.59 11.27
N TYR A 258 -4.74 1.53 12.47
CA TYR A 258 -3.39 2.06 12.73
C TYR A 258 -2.27 1.18 12.17
N PRO A 259 -2.24 -0.14 12.40
CA PRO A 259 -1.27 -1.01 11.74
C PRO A 259 -1.35 -0.93 10.22
N MET A 260 -2.55 -0.78 9.65
CA MET A 260 -2.73 -0.61 8.20
C MET A 260 -2.01 0.62 7.66
N LEU A 261 -2.04 1.73 8.37
CA LEU A 261 -1.25 2.90 7.99
C LEU A 261 0.24 2.56 7.93
N GLY A 262 0.78 1.87 8.94
CA GLY A 262 2.17 1.41 8.95
C GLY A 262 2.48 0.48 7.77
N ILE A 263 1.61 -0.50 7.50
CA ILE A 263 1.77 -1.47 6.40
C ILE A 263 1.88 -0.77 5.04
N ILE A 264 1.15 0.31 4.84
CA ILE A 264 1.12 1.05 3.57
C ILE A 264 2.25 2.08 3.51
N PHE A 265 2.48 2.83 4.59
CA PHE A 265 3.48 3.89 4.60
C PHE A 265 4.90 3.37 4.59
N LEU A 266 5.24 2.30 5.32
CA LEU A 266 6.61 1.82 5.43
C LEU A 266 7.26 1.49 4.07
N PRO A 267 6.61 0.74 3.15
CA PRO A 267 7.16 0.55 1.79
C PRO A 267 7.29 1.87 1.04
N ALA A 268 6.28 2.74 1.12
CA ALA A 268 6.29 4.03 0.43
C ALA A 268 7.44 4.93 0.91
N LEU A 269 7.68 5.03 2.24
CA LEU A 269 8.78 5.81 2.81
C LEU A 269 10.14 5.32 2.30
N GLY A 270 10.32 4.00 2.20
CA GLY A 270 11.52 3.39 1.63
C GLY A 270 11.72 3.77 0.17
N MET A 271 10.71 3.53 -0.67
CA MET A 271 10.74 3.81 -2.12
C MET A 271 11.03 5.28 -2.42
N ILE A 272 10.36 6.19 -1.72
CA ILE A 272 10.58 7.64 -1.87
C ILE A 272 12.00 8.01 -1.49
N SER A 273 12.57 7.41 -0.45
CA SER A 273 13.96 7.65 -0.03
C SER A 273 14.97 7.24 -1.10
N ASP A 274 14.76 6.08 -1.76
CA ASP A 274 15.63 5.60 -2.85
C ASP A 274 15.56 6.53 -4.07
N VAL A 275 14.35 6.99 -4.43
CA VAL A 275 14.14 7.95 -5.52
C VAL A 275 14.83 9.28 -5.21
N ILE A 276 14.63 9.83 -4.00
CA ILE A 276 15.24 11.10 -3.59
C ILE A 276 16.76 11.01 -3.63
N ALA A 277 17.38 9.97 -3.05
CA ALA A 277 18.82 9.80 -3.05
C ALA A 277 19.39 9.75 -4.48
N THR A 278 18.71 9.01 -5.37
CA THR A 278 19.15 8.86 -6.77
C THR A 278 19.10 10.17 -7.54
N PHE A 279 18.00 10.93 -7.45
CA PHE A 279 17.81 12.14 -8.26
C PHE A 279 18.29 13.44 -7.58
N SER A 280 18.65 13.40 -6.29
CA SER A 280 19.39 14.50 -5.65
C SER A 280 20.91 14.38 -5.82
N ARG A 281 21.40 13.24 -6.31
CA ARG A 281 22.84 12.93 -6.44
C ARG A 281 23.59 13.12 -5.13
N ARG A 282 22.94 12.76 -4.03
CA ARG A 282 23.51 12.95 -2.70
C ARG A 282 23.25 11.74 -1.81
N SER A 283 24.21 11.46 -0.93
CA SER A 283 24.04 10.45 0.11
C SER A 283 22.84 10.78 0.98
N LEU A 284 22.01 9.79 1.26
CA LEU A 284 20.82 9.97 2.08
C LEU A 284 21.21 10.43 3.49
N PHE A 285 20.72 11.60 3.88
CA PHE A 285 21.01 12.15 5.20
C PHE A 285 20.37 11.29 6.29
N GLY A 286 21.19 10.88 7.27
CA GLY A 286 20.69 10.14 8.43
C GLY A 286 20.13 8.74 8.12
N TYR A 287 20.66 8.00 7.16
CA TYR A 287 20.21 6.67 6.76
C TYR A 287 19.90 5.74 7.95
N ARG A 288 20.82 5.66 8.95
CA ARG A 288 20.60 4.81 10.14
C ARG A 288 19.41 5.26 10.97
N ALA A 289 19.18 6.57 11.08
CA ALA A 289 18.00 7.10 11.77
C ALA A 289 16.71 6.71 11.04
N LEU A 290 16.67 6.80 9.70
CA LEU A 290 15.51 6.39 8.91
C LEU A 290 15.20 4.89 9.06
N VAL A 291 16.23 4.04 9.12
CA VAL A 291 16.06 2.60 9.42
C VAL A 291 15.43 2.40 10.80
N LEU A 292 15.97 3.05 11.82
CA LEU A 292 15.44 2.94 13.19
C LEU A 292 14.01 3.47 13.32
N LEU A 293 13.68 4.56 12.60
CA LEU A 293 12.32 5.10 12.56
C LEU A 293 11.35 4.11 11.90
N SER A 294 11.72 3.46 10.80
CA SER A 294 10.90 2.43 10.17
C SER A 294 10.63 1.26 11.13
N TRP A 295 11.65 0.82 11.86
CA TRP A 295 11.52 -0.19 12.90
C TRP A 295 10.63 0.26 14.05
N SER A 296 10.77 1.52 14.49
CA SER A 296 9.94 2.08 15.57
C SER A 296 8.46 2.11 15.19
N ILE A 297 8.13 2.52 13.96
CA ILE A 297 6.75 2.51 13.44
C ILE A 297 6.18 1.08 13.45
N ALA A 298 6.93 0.10 12.95
CA ALA A 298 6.50 -1.29 12.93
C ALA A 298 6.32 -1.85 14.35
N SER A 299 7.29 -1.63 15.23
CA SER A 299 7.27 -2.13 16.62
C SER A 299 6.11 -1.52 17.43
N LEU A 300 5.84 -0.23 17.27
CA LEU A 300 4.70 0.42 17.90
C LEU A 300 3.37 -0.13 17.36
N GLY A 301 3.27 -0.35 16.04
CA GLY A 301 2.10 -0.99 15.45
C GLY A 301 1.86 -2.40 16.00
N VAL A 302 2.91 -3.23 16.10
CA VAL A 302 2.83 -4.57 16.71
C VAL A 302 2.42 -4.46 18.18
N LEU A 303 2.99 -3.53 18.94
CA LEU A 303 2.65 -3.33 20.34
C LEU A 303 1.18 -2.99 20.53
N VAL A 304 0.62 -2.12 19.68
CA VAL A 304 -0.81 -1.77 19.68
C VAL A 304 -1.66 -3.01 19.43
N VAL A 305 -1.32 -3.82 18.41
CA VAL A 305 -2.05 -5.06 18.09
C VAL A 305 -2.01 -6.02 19.27
N VAL A 306 -0.83 -6.33 19.79
CA VAL A 306 -0.65 -7.29 20.89
C VAL A 306 -1.38 -6.81 22.14
N GLN A 307 -1.23 -5.54 22.49
CA GLN A 307 -1.89 -4.98 23.68
C GLN A 307 -3.41 -5.10 23.60
N ARG A 308 -4.01 -4.74 22.45
CA ARG A 308 -5.47 -4.81 22.28
C ARG A 308 -5.99 -6.24 22.27
N VAL A 309 -5.22 -7.19 21.73
CA VAL A 309 -5.58 -8.62 21.77
C VAL A 309 -5.50 -9.17 23.19
N VAL A 310 -4.48 -8.76 23.99
CA VAL A 310 -4.27 -9.24 25.35
C VAL A 310 -5.22 -8.56 26.35
N VAL A 311 -5.43 -7.24 26.19
CA VAL A 311 -6.31 -6.44 27.04
C VAL A 311 -7.60 -6.17 26.27
N TRP A 312 -8.43 -7.19 26.14
CA TRP A 312 -9.73 -7.09 25.47
C TRP A 312 -10.68 -6.23 26.30
N GLY A 313 -11.31 -5.23 25.65
CA GLY A 313 -12.28 -4.33 26.27
C GLY A 313 -11.80 -2.90 26.46
N GLU A 314 -12.73 -2.01 26.82
CA GLU A 314 -12.47 -0.60 27.08
C GLU A 314 -11.56 -0.45 28.31
N SER A 315 -10.28 -0.19 28.07
CA SER A 315 -9.36 0.20 29.13
C SER A 315 -8.77 1.58 28.82
N ARG A 316 -8.73 2.45 29.81
CA ARG A 316 -8.04 3.76 29.72
C ARG A 316 -6.58 3.60 29.28
N ILE A 317 -5.96 2.46 29.62
CA ILE A 317 -4.60 2.10 29.19
C ILE A 317 -4.55 1.87 27.68
N GLY A 318 -5.60 1.26 27.09
CA GLY A 318 -5.72 1.03 25.65
C GLY A 318 -5.81 2.34 24.85
N GLU A 319 -6.64 3.27 25.28
CA GLU A 319 -6.78 4.57 24.62
C GLU A 319 -5.49 5.39 24.71
N PHE A 320 -4.85 5.39 25.88
CA PHE A 320 -3.61 6.13 26.10
C PHE A 320 -2.47 5.57 25.25
N SER A 321 -2.31 4.24 25.15
CA SER A 321 -1.28 3.61 24.32
C SER A 321 -1.48 3.88 22.83
N LEU A 322 -2.72 3.91 22.38
CA LEU A 322 -3.08 4.26 21.01
C LEU A 322 -2.70 5.71 20.70
N GLY A 323 -3.03 6.65 21.59
CA GLY A 323 -2.63 8.04 21.44
C GLY A 323 -1.11 8.22 21.35
N ILE A 324 -0.35 7.50 22.18
CA ILE A 324 1.13 7.48 22.10
C ILE A 324 1.61 6.94 20.74
N ALA A 325 1.04 5.83 20.27
CA ALA A 325 1.44 5.24 19.00
C ALA A 325 1.19 6.18 17.82
N ILE A 326 0.03 6.84 17.78
CA ILE A 326 -0.29 7.84 16.75
C ILE A 326 0.70 9.01 16.83
N GLY A 327 0.90 9.58 18.00
CA GLY A 327 1.84 10.67 18.21
C GLY A 327 3.25 10.31 17.77
N ALA A 328 3.72 9.10 18.11
CA ALA A 328 5.02 8.62 17.70
C ALA A 328 5.12 8.41 16.17
N MET A 329 4.06 7.92 15.51
CA MET A 329 4.03 7.80 14.05
C MET A 329 4.08 9.18 13.37
N LEU A 330 3.37 10.18 13.90
CA LEU A 330 3.41 11.55 13.38
C LEU A 330 4.82 12.17 13.53
N VAL A 331 5.45 11.98 14.68
CA VAL A 331 6.84 12.43 14.92
C VAL A 331 7.79 11.72 13.97
N ALA A 332 7.70 10.40 13.83
CA ALA A 332 8.53 9.63 12.91
C ALA A 332 8.34 10.08 11.45
N GLY A 333 7.10 10.37 11.03
CA GLY A 333 6.80 10.95 9.73
C GLY A 333 7.44 12.32 9.52
N GLY A 334 7.33 13.21 10.50
CA GLY A 334 7.98 14.53 10.47
C GLY A 334 9.51 14.43 10.38
N VAL A 335 10.11 13.48 11.09
CA VAL A 335 11.56 13.23 11.03
C VAL A 335 11.95 12.68 9.65
N HIS A 336 11.15 11.82 9.00
CA HIS A 336 11.39 11.39 7.61
C HIS A 336 11.40 12.60 6.66
N VAL A 337 10.41 13.48 6.76
CA VAL A 337 10.35 14.71 5.95
C VAL A 337 11.60 15.56 6.14
N PHE A 338 12.02 15.76 7.39
CA PHE A 338 13.27 16.49 7.68
C PHE A 338 14.48 15.86 6.99
N HIS A 339 14.66 14.54 7.05
CA HIS A 339 15.79 13.86 6.44
C HIS A 339 15.77 13.96 4.90
N TRP A 340 14.60 13.90 4.28
CA TRP A 340 14.45 14.11 2.84
C TRP A 340 14.81 15.55 2.44
N LEU A 341 14.28 16.54 3.16
CA LEU A 341 14.63 17.95 2.92
C LEU A 341 16.13 18.21 3.12
N ALA A 342 16.74 17.62 4.16
CA ALA A 342 18.18 17.70 4.38
C ALA A 342 19.00 16.99 3.28
N THR A 343 18.48 15.91 2.69
CA THR A 343 19.09 15.24 1.53
C THR A 343 19.00 16.11 0.28
N LEU A 344 17.87 16.75 0.06
CA LEU A 344 17.66 17.68 -1.06
C LEU A 344 18.50 18.95 -0.95
N TRP A 345 18.74 19.40 0.27
CA TRP A 345 19.50 20.62 0.53
C TRP A 345 20.96 20.49 0.06
N GLY A 346 21.32 21.27 -0.94
CA GLY A 346 22.65 21.24 -1.55
C GLY A 346 22.90 20.06 -2.49
N GLY A 347 21.87 19.29 -2.85
CA GLY A 347 21.92 18.26 -3.89
C GLY A 347 21.79 18.84 -5.30
N ARG A 348 22.21 18.07 -6.31
CA ARG A 348 21.96 18.36 -7.72
C ARG A 348 20.65 17.71 -8.13
N ILE A 349 19.54 18.43 -7.97
CA ILE A 349 18.21 17.85 -8.19
C ILE A 349 17.94 17.72 -9.68
N GLU A 350 17.72 16.48 -10.14
CA GLU A 350 17.24 16.16 -11.48
C GLU A 350 15.71 15.99 -11.46
N PHE A 351 14.99 16.93 -12.08
CA PHE A 351 13.51 16.91 -12.17
C PHE A 351 13.02 15.90 -13.22
N ARG A 352 13.34 14.62 -13.02
CA ARG A 352 12.76 13.50 -13.74
C ARG A 352 11.38 13.15 -13.19
N THR A 353 10.56 12.47 -13.99
CA THR A 353 9.19 12.10 -13.58
C THR A 353 9.12 11.40 -12.21
N PRO A 354 9.98 10.39 -11.87
CA PRO A 354 9.95 9.77 -10.54
C PRO A 354 10.20 10.77 -9.41
N MET A 355 11.11 11.72 -9.63
CA MET A 355 11.45 12.73 -8.64
C MET A 355 10.31 13.71 -8.40
N LEU A 356 9.58 14.10 -9.44
CA LEU A 356 8.41 14.96 -9.30
C LEU A 356 7.33 14.30 -8.45
N PHE A 357 7.04 13.02 -8.68
CA PHE A 357 6.12 12.25 -7.86
C PHE A 357 6.61 12.09 -6.41
N ALA A 358 7.92 11.94 -6.19
CA ALA A 358 8.50 11.90 -4.85
C ALA A 358 8.32 13.24 -4.11
N LEU A 359 8.52 14.36 -4.78
CA LEU A 359 8.26 15.70 -4.23
C LEU A 359 6.76 15.93 -3.97
N GLY A 360 5.89 15.43 -4.86
CA GLY A 360 4.44 15.42 -4.66
C GLY A 360 4.04 14.61 -3.43
N PHE A 361 4.65 13.45 -3.22
CA PHE A 361 4.48 12.64 -2.01
C PHE A 361 4.86 13.43 -0.75
N ILE A 362 6.06 14.04 -0.72
CA ILE A 362 6.51 14.84 0.44
C ILE A 362 5.51 15.96 0.74
N SER A 363 5.02 16.66 -0.29
CA SER A 363 4.05 17.75 -0.14
C SER A 363 2.75 17.27 0.52
N LEU A 364 2.11 16.24 -0.05
CA LEU A 364 0.85 15.70 0.46
C LEU A 364 1.01 15.04 1.84
N PHE A 365 2.11 14.30 2.05
CA PHE A 365 2.43 13.65 3.32
C PHE A 365 2.64 14.67 4.44
N THR A 366 3.33 15.77 4.15
CA THR A 366 3.55 16.86 5.11
C THR A 366 2.24 17.57 5.44
N LEU A 367 1.46 17.93 4.42
CA LEU A 367 0.16 18.59 4.63
C LEU A 367 -0.80 17.70 5.41
N GLY A 368 -0.86 16.40 5.09
CA GLY A 368 -1.69 15.44 5.81
C GLY A 368 -1.27 15.27 7.27
N GLY A 369 0.05 15.21 7.53
CA GLY A 369 0.59 15.19 8.89
C GLY A 369 0.27 16.44 9.69
N LEU A 370 0.41 17.62 9.09
CA LEU A 370 0.04 18.90 9.72
C LEU A 370 -1.46 18.99 10.00
N ALA A 371 -2.30 18.53 9.06
CA ALA A 371 -3.74 18.48 9.25
C ALA A 371 -4.15 17.51 10.38
N ALA A 372 -3.46 16.36 10.50
CA ALA A 372 -3.67 15.42 11.59
C ALA A 372 -3.30 16.05 12.96
N VAL A 373 -2.15 16.72 13.05
CA VAL A 373 -1.75 17.46 14.25
C VAL A 373 -2.76 18.56 14.61
N TRP A 374 -3.20 19.33 13.61
CA TRP A 374 -4.23 20.37 13.80
C TRP A 374 -5.53 19.77 14.34
N GLY A 375 -5.99 18.66 13.75
CA GLY A 375 -7.19 17.93 14.21
C GLY A 375 -7.09 17.51 15.68
N ILE A 376 -5.94 16.96 16.10
CA ILE A 376 -5.71 16.57 17.50
C ILE A 376 -5.75 17.78 18.45
N LEU A 377 -5.17 18.91 18.06
CA LEU A 377 -5.10 20.11 18.90
C LEU A 377 -6.44 20.85 19.02
N THR A 378 -7.29 20.78 17.98
CA THR A 378 -8.57 21.54 17.93
C THR A 378 -9.77 20.76 18.43
N THR A 379 -9.69 19.42 18.51
CA THR A 379 -10.78 18.55 19.01
C THR A 379 -10.40 17.86 20.32
N PRO A 380 -10.59 18.55 21.49
CA PRO A 380 -10.19 18.00 22.78
C PRO A 380 -11.03 16.79 23.25
N ASN A 381 -12.19 16.55 22.64
CA ASN A 381 -13.05 15.41 22.96
C ASN A 381 -12.81 14.25 21.97
N VAL A 382 -12.24 13.15 22.44
CA VAL A 382 -11.96 11.92 21.67
C VAL A 382 -13.23 11.37 20.98
N GLY A 383 -14.40 11.52 21.61
CA GLY A 383 -15.69 11.13 21.03
C GLY A 383 -16.13 11.95 19.80
N MET A 384 -15.64 13.16 19.62
CA MET A 384 -15.87 13.97 18.40
C MET A 384 -14.89 13.66 17.26
N GLN A 385 -13.81 12.94 17.54
CA GLN A 385 -12.85 12.49 16.51
C GLN A 385 -13.44 11.44 15.56
N THR A 386 -14.59 10.86 15.89
CA THR A 386 -15.38 9.99 15.01
C THR A 386 -16.23 10.75 13.99
N ALA A 387 -16.04 12.08 13.88
CA ALA A 387 -16.76 12.90 12.93
C ALA A 387 -16.48 12.46 11.46
N TYR A 388 -17.49 12.64 10.63
CA TYR A 388 -17.47 12.36 9.18
C TYR A 388 -16.19 12.80 8.47
N SER A 389 -15.61 13.92 8.91
CA SER A 389 -14.36 14.49 8.40
C SER A 389 -13.15 13.56 8.48
N GLN A 390 -12.96 12.83 9.59
CA GLN A 390 -11.75 12.01 9.76
C GLN A 390 -11.80 10.68 8.98
N GLY A 391 -12.96 10.05 8.84
CA GLY A 391 -13.09 8.78 8.15
C GLY A 391 -12.96 8.91 6.63
N VAL A 392 -13.78 9.73 6.00
CA VAL A 392 -13.83 9.88 4.53
C VAL A 392 -12.64 10.68 4.03
N TYR A 393 -12.31 11.77 4.71
CA TYR A 393 -11.25 12.69 4.28
C TYR A 393 -9.84 12.14 4.54
N GLY A 394 -9.65 11.45 5.66
CA GLY A 394 -8.38 10.78 5.95
C GLY A 394 -8.05 9.70 4.93
N MET A 395 -9.05 8.90 4.51
CA MET A 395 -8.85 7.83 3.53
C MET A 395 -8.63 8.35 2.11
N ALA A 396 -9.32 9.42 1.69
CA ALA A 396 -9.09 10.04 0.38
C ALA A 396 -7.69 10.66 0.29
N SER A 397 -7.24 11.29 1.38
CA SER A 397 -5.89 11.85 1.50
C SER A 397 -4.83 10.77 1.45
N LEU A 398 -5.04 9.67 2.17
CA LEU A 398 -4.18 8.51 2.16
C LEU A 398 -4.03 7.92 0.76
N ALA A 399 -5.15 7.76 0.02
CA ALA A 399 -5.12 7.25 -1.35
C ALA A 399 -4.29 8.16 -2.27
N GLY A 400 -4.41 9.49 -2.13
CA GLY A 400 -3.61 10.45 -2.91
C GLY A 400 -2.11 10.37 -2.61
N VAL A 401 -1.73 10.29 -1.33
CA VAL A 401 -0.32 10.12 -0.91
C VAL A 401 0.24 8.81 -1.45
N MET A 402 -0.53 7.71 -1.33
CA MET A 402 -0.10 6.40 -1.83
C MET A 402 0.03 6.36 -3.36
N ALA A 403 -0.86 7.02 -4.09
CA ALA A 403 -0.75 7.15 -5.54
C ALA A 403 0.56 7.84 -5.96
N MET A 404 0.97 8.89 -5.25
CA MET A 404 2.26 9.55 -5.51
C MET A 404 3.44 8.60 -5.29
N ALA A 405 3.44 7.81 -4.20
CA ALA A 405 4.50 6.83 -3.94
C ALA A 405 4.53 5.72 -4.99
N PHE A 406 3.37 5.19 -5.37
CA PHE A 406 3.25 4.16 -6.39
C PHE A 406 3.78 4.65 -7.74
N PHE A 407 3.37 5.83 -8.19
CA PHE A 407 3.84 6.37 -9.45
C PHE A 407 5.33 6.71 -9.41
N ALA A 408 5.85 7.27 -8.32
CA ALA A 408 7.28 7.46 -8.15
C ALA A 408 8.03 6.13 -8.34
N GLY A 409 7.59 5.05 -7.70
CA GLY A 409 8.16 3.71 -7.83
C GLY A 409 8.03 3.15 -9.23
N ILE A 410 6.85 3.19 -9.84
CA ILE A 410 6.64 2.64 -11.19
C ILE A 410 7.51 3.36 -12.23
N TYR A 411 7.52 4.68 -12.27
CA TYR A 411 8.34 5.43 -13.21
C TYR A 411 9.85 5.18 -12.98
N PHE A 412 10.25 4.95 -11.71
CA PHE A 412 11.65 4.67 -11.36
C PHE A 412 12.09 3.28 -11.80
N TRP A 413 11.33 2.22 -11.49
CA TRP A 413 11.69 0.83 -11.78
C TRP A 413 11.15 0.29 -13.11
N PHE A 414 10.32 1.05 -13.85
CA PHE A 414 9.82 0.64 -15.16
C PHE A 414 10.95 0.22 -16.12
N PRO A 415 12.09 0.95 -16.21
CA PRO A 415 13.21 0.53 -17.05
C PRO A 415 13.77 -0.84 -16.65
N LYS A 416 13.78 -1.15 -15.36
CA LYS A 416 14.21 -2.46 -14.87
C LYS A 416 13.24 -3.58 -15.22
N MET A 417 11.93 -3.31 -15.15
CA MET A 417 10.88 -4.29 -15.40
C MET A 417 10.75 -4.62 -16.89
N PHE A 418 10.84 -3.62 -17.76
CA PHE A 418 10.51 -3.77 -19.18
C PHE A 418 11.69 -3.50 -20.13
N GLY A 419 12.87 -3.12 -19.65
CA GLY A 419 14.03 -2.78 -20.47
C GLY A 419 13.84 -1.53 -21.33
N ARG A 420 12.83 -0.73 -21.04
CA ARG A 420 12.42 0.46 -21.78
C ARG A 420 12.12 1.60 -20.83
N GLN A 421 12.18 2.83 -21.29
CA GLN A 421 11.86 4.03 -20.52
C GLN A 421 10.49 4.56 -20.93
N MET A 422 9.71 4.98 -19.93
CA MET A 422 8.46 5.72 -20.16
C MET A 422 8.76 7.13 -20.68
N SER A 423 7.84 7.68 -21.47
CA SER A 423 7.98 9.05 -21.97
C SER A 423 8.00 10.05 -20.82
N GLU A 424 9.09 10.81 -20.73
CA GLU A 424 9.26 11.87 -19.73
C GLU A 424 8.24 13.00 -19.90
N PHE A 425 7.91 13.37 -21.15
CA PHE A 425 6.94 14.42 -21.42
C PHE A 425 5.55 14.04 -20.88
N TRP A 426 5.04 12.87 -21.26
CA TRP A 426 3.73 12.41 -20.80
C TRP A 426 3.74 12.09 -19.30
N GLY A 427 4.88 11.64 -18.76
CA GLY A 427 5.07 11.45 -17.34
C GLY A 427 4.94 12.75 -16.54
N LYS A 428 5.54 13.84 -17.02
CA LYS A 428 5.44 15.17 -16.41
C LYS A 428 4.03 15.76 -16.52
N VAL A 429 3.35 15.57 -17.66
CA VAL A 429 1.95 15.97 -17.84
C VAL A 429 1.05 15.20 -16.87
N HIS A 430 1.23 13.87 -16.77
CA HIS A 430 0.52 13.03 -15.80
C HIS A 430 0.74 13.52 -14.36
N PHE A 431 1.99 13.79 -13.97
CA PHE A 431 2.30 14.35 -12.66
C PHE A 431 1.58 15.67 -12.41
N ALA A 432 1.72 16.62 -13.32
CA ALA A 432 1.16 17.97 -13.14
C ALA A 432 -0.36 17.95 -12.95
N LEU A 433 -1.08 17.21 -13.79
CA LEU A 433 -2.53 17.09 -13.67
C LEU A 433 -2.94 16.34 -12.40
N THR A 434 -2.30 15.19 -12.12
CA THR A 434 -2.60 14.40 -10.91
C THR A 434 -2.33 15.22 -9.66
N PHE A 435 -1.20 15.92 -9.58
CA PHE A 435 -0.81 16.70 -8.40
C PHE A 435 -1.76 17.88 -8.17
N VAL A 436 -2.06 18.67 -9.23
CA VAL A 436 -2.95 19.83 -9.12
C VAL A 436 -4.34 19.42 -8.68
N PHE A 437 -4.92 18.39 -9.31
CA PHE A 437 -6.27 17.94 -8.95
C PHE A 437 -6.32 17.24 -7.58
N LEU A 438 -5.29 16.49 -7.21
CA LEU A 438 -5.20 15.96 -5.84
C LEU A 438 -5.11 17.07 -4.79
N GLN A 439 -4.31 18.11 -5.01
CA GLN A 439 -4.28 19.26 -4.10
C GLN A 439 -5.61 20.01 -4.09
N GLY A 440 -6.26 20.14 -5.24
CA GLY A 440 -7.59 20.74 -5.37
C GLY A 440 -8.70 19.96 -4.66
N ALA A 441 -8.54 18.67 -4.46
CA ALA A 441 -9.41 17.83 -3.62
C ALA A 441 -8.97 17.85 -2.16
N PHE A 442 -7.67 17.69 -1.90
CA PHE A 442 -7.09 17.53 -0.58
C PHE A 442 -7.28 18.76 0.31
N VAL A 443 -6.90 19.95 -0.17
CA VAL A 443 -6.96 21.17 0.64
C VAL A 443 -8.39 21.52 1.07
N PRO A 444 -9.39 21.58 0.15
CA PRO A 444 -10.76 21.84 0.54
C PRO A 444 -11.34 20.80 1.50
N THR A 445 -10.97 19.53 1.29
CA THR A 445 -11.39 18.42 2.15
C THR A 445 -10.95 18.63 3.60
N HIS A 446 -9.69 19.07 3.82
CA HIS A 446 -9.18 19.34 5.16
C HIS A 446 -9.77 20.62 5.79
N LEU A 447 -10.08 21.61 4.97
CA LEU A 447 -10.80 22.82 5.44
C LEU A 447 -12.23 22.49 5.90
N LEU A 448 -12.92 21.56 5.20
CA LEU A 448 -14.23 21.07 5.62
C LEU A 448 -14.17 20.20 6.87
N GLY A 449 -13.07 19.45 7.05
CA GLY A 449 -12.87 18.59 8.22
C GLY A 449 -12.78 19.33 9.54
N GLY A 450 -12.42 20.61 9.53
CA GLY A 450 -12.45 21.47 10.71
C GLY A 450 -13.86 21.92 11.15
N GLY A 451 -14.87 21.71 10.29
CA GLY A 451 -16.28 21.96 10.60
C GLY A 451 -16.96 20.66 11.05
N SER A 452 -17.41 20.62 12.30
CA SER A 452 -17.98 19.47 13.00
C SER A 452 -19.31 18.96 12.38
N LEU A 453 -19.24 18.28 11.22
CA LEU A 453 -20.37 17.52 10.67
C LEU A 453 -20.36 16.11 11.29
N PRO A 454 -21.44 15.66 11.95
CA PRO A 454 -21.51 14.33 12.54
C PRO A 454 -21.41 13.23 11.48
N ARG A 455 -20.67 12.15 11.80
CA ARG A 455 -20.58 10.94 10.98
C ARG A 455 -21.96 10.28 10.93
N GLY A 456 -22.48 10.02 9.75
CA GLY A 456 -23.77 9.32 9.58
C GLY A 456 -24.94 10.17 9.11
N TYR A 457 -24.76 11.48 8.97
CA TYR A 457 -25.78 12.28 8.31
C TYR A 457 -25.69 12.12 6.79
N VAL A 458 -26.47 11.18 6.28
CA VAL A 458 -26.56 10.88 4.84
C VAL A 458 -27.22 12.03 4.08
N ASP A 459 -28.01 12.85 4.74
CA ASP A 459 -28.78 13.93 4.13
C ASP A 459 -28.23 15.31 4.55
N SER A 460 -27.02 15.61 4.09
CA SER A 460 -26.42 16.93 4.27
C SER A 460 -27.24 18.07 3.66
N TYR A 461 -28.21 17.77 2.81
CA TYR A 461 -29.07 18.76 2.13
C TYR A 461 -30.13 19.39 3.04
N ARG A 462 -30.40 18.81 4.22
CA ARG A 462 -31.43 19.33 5.15
C ARG A 462 -30.91 20.35 6.15
N TYR A 463 -29.61 20.62 6.19
CA TYR A 463 -29.02 21.57 7.14
C TYR A 463 -28.58 22.86 6.45
N GLU A 464 -28.87 23.98 7.10
CA GLU A 464 -28.48 25.33 6.63
C GLU A 464 -26.96 25.45 6.40
N LEU A 465 -26.16 24.72 7.17
CA LEU A 465 -24.70 24.61 7.03
C LEU A 465 -24.30 23.90 5.73
N SER A 466 -25.12 22.99 5.22
CA SER A 466 -24.83 22.24 3.99
C SER A 466 -24.86 23.14 2.74
N THR A 467 -25.67 24.19 2.73
CA THR A 467 -25.76 25.13 1.62
C THR A 467 -24.47 25.92 1.43
N GLN A 468 -23.74 26.20 2.51
CA GLN A 468 -22.43 26.86 2.46
C GLN A 468 -21.31 25.91 2.04
N ILE A 469 -21.42 24.61 2.34
CA ILE A 469 -20.43 23.58 2.05
C ILE A 469 -20.59 23.00 0.63
N LEU A 470 -21.81 23.07 0.07
CA LEU A 470 -22.14 22.48 -1.22
C LEU A 470 -21.21 22.91 -2.39
N PRO A 471 -20.83 24.19 -2.53
CA PRO A 471 -19.91 24.61 -3.58
C PRO A 471 -18.54 23.93 -3.45
N LEU A 472 -18.05 23.76 -2.23
CA LEU A 472 -16.74 23.16 -1.95
C LEU A 472 -16.77 21.64 -2.23
N ASN A 473 -17.84 20.95 -1.87
CA ASN A 473 -18.05 19.55 -2.20
C ASN A 473 -18.08 19.30 -3.73
N ARG A 474 -18.68 20.22 -4.50
CA ARG A 474 -18.64 20.16 -5.97
C ARG A 474 -17.22 20.30 -6.51
N VAL A 475 -16.41 21.21 -5.97
CA VAL A 475 -15.00 21.37 -6.35
C VAL A 475 -14.23 20.10 -6.05
N ILE A 476 -14.40 19.53 -4.85
CA ILE A 476 -13.77 18.26 -4.47
C ILE A 476 -14.15 17.15 -5.44
N ALA A 477 -15.44 16.98 -5.73
CA ALA A 477 -15.91 15.95 -6.65
C ALA A 477 -15.33 16.11 -8.06
N ILE A 478 -15.30 17.32 -8.60
CA ILE A 478 -14.69 17.64 -9.91
C ILE A 478 -13.19 17.30 -9.89
N CYS A 479 -12.47 17.70 -8.84
CA CYS A 479 -11.04 17.42 -8.70
C CYS A 479 -10.76 15.91 -8.58
N VAL A 480 -11.58 15.16 -7.85
CA VAL A 480 -11.46 13.70 -7.77
C VAL A 480 -11.67 13.04 -9.14
N LEU A 481 -12.73 13.41 -9.85
CA LEU A 481 -13.00 12.90 -11.20
C LEU A 481 -11.88 13.29 -12.18
N ALA A 482 -11.36 14.50 -12.12
CA ALA A 482 -10.25 14.94 -12.94
C ALA A 482 -8.94 14.20 -12.59
N THR A 483 -8.71 13.89 -11.31
CA THR A 483 -7.62 13.02 -10.89
C THR A 483 -7.76 11.61 -11.48
N MET A 484 -8.96 11.03 -11.44
CA MET A 484 -9.21 9.71 -12.06
C MET A 484 -8.98 9.76 -13.58
N ALA A 485 -9.47 10.80 -14.26
CA ALA A 485 -9.25 10.99 -15.68
C ALA A 485 -7.76 11.16 -16.05
N SER A 486 -6.97 11.82 -15.21
CA SER A 486 -5.52 11.98 -15.43
C SER A 486 -4.78 10.64 -15.44
N GLN A 487 -5.32 9.59 -14.80
CA GLN A 487 -4.71 8.25 -14.80
C GLN A 487 -4.77 7.58 -16.19
N LEU A 488 -5.66 8.02 -17.08
CA LEU A 488 -5.67 7.54 -18.46
C LEU A 488 -4.37 7.91 -19.18
N ILE A 489 -3.78 9.06 -18.87
CA ILE A 489 -2.48 9.47 -19.41
C ILE A 489 -1.38 8.51 -18.96
N PHE A 490 -1.41 8.10 -17.68
CA PHE A 490 -0.49 7.09 -17.16
C PHE A 490 -0.64 5.78 -17.91
N ILE A 491 -1.86 5.28 -18.06
CA ILE A 491 -2.12 3.98 -18.71
C ILE A 491 -1.64 4.03 -20.16
N LEU A 492 -1.97 5.07 -20.90
CA LEU A 492 -1.53 5.23 -22.29
C LEU A 492 -0.01 5.30 -22.37
N ASN A 493 0.63 6.12 -21.50
CA ASN A 493 2.09 6.20 -21.45
C ASN A 493 2.72 4.85 -21.07
N PHE A 494 2.16 4.13 -20.09
CA PHE A 494 2.62 2.83 -19.65
C PHE A 494 2.54 1.81 -20.79
N LEU A 495 1.36 1.62 -21.38
CA LEU A 495 1.14 0.65 -22.45
C LEU A 495 1.97 0.98 -23.69
N CYS A 496 1.97 2.22 -24.14
CA CYS A 496 2.81 2.64 -25.27
C CYS A 496 4.29 2.40 -24.99
N SER A 497 4.75 2.65 -23.77
CA SER A 497 6.16 2.47 -23.42
C SER A 497 6.58 1.01 -23.31
N VAL A 498 5.68 0.10 -22.91
CA VAL A 498 5.96 -1.35 -22.90
C VAL A 498 6.26 -1.83 -24.31
N PHE A 499 5.55 -1.35 -25.33
CA PHE A 499 5.70 -1.83 -26.72
C PHE A 499 6.67 -0.97 -27.53
N TRP A 500 6.62 0.36 -27.39
CA TRP A 500 7.33 1.32 -28.25
C TRP A 500 8.28 2.25 -27.49
N GLY A 501 8.43 2.11 -26.17
CA GLY A 501 9.34 2.93 -25.37
C GLY A 501 10.81 2.79 -25.82
N GLN A 502 11.61 3.80 -25.55
CA GLN A 502 13.05 3.80 -25.82
C GLN A 502 13.73 2.69 -24.99
N ARG A 503 14.49 1.83 -25.67
CA ARG A 503 15.32 0.82 -24.99
C ARG A 503 16.42 1.49 -24.18
N VAL A 504 16.67 1.00 -22.99
CA VAL A 504 17.69 1.53 -22.10
C VAL A 504 18.65 0.46 -21.62
N GLY A 505 19.84 0.88 -21.19
CA GLY A 505 20.85 0.01 -20.60
C GLY A 505 20.45 -0.46 -19.17
N ARG A 506 21.38 -1.15 -18.51
CA ARG A 506 21.17 -1.73 -17.17
C ARG A 506 20.82 -0.68 -16.12
N ASN A 507 21.45 0.48 -16.13
CA ASN A 507 21.33 1.53 -15.12
C ASN A 507 21.13 2.92 -15.76
N PRO A 508 19.91 3.24 -16.23
CA PRO A 508 19.64 4.52 -16.89
C PRO A 508 19.68 5.72 -15.93
N TRP A 509 19.56 5.47 -14.64
CA TRP A 509 19.52 6.52 -13.62
C TRP A 509 20.88 6.75 -12.94
N ASN A 510 21.92 5.95 -13.26
CA ASN A 510 23.18 5.95 -12.52
C ASN A 510 22.96 5.78 -11.01
N SER A 511 22.10 4.85 -10.64
CA SER A 511 21.80 4.54 -9.24
C SER A 511 22.83 3.59 -8.65
N ASN A 512 22.99 3.62 -7.33
CA ASN A 512 23.99 2.82 -6.62
C ASN A 512 23.50 1.44 -6.21
N THR A 513 22.20 1.28 -6.06
CA THR A 513 21.57 0.10 -5.49
C THR A 513 21.69 -1.12 -6.41
N LEU A 514 21.74 -2.31 -5.79
CA LEU A 514 22.16 -3.56 -6.41
C LEU A 514 21.30 -3.99 -7.59
N GLU A 515 19.99 -3.73 -7.59
CA GLU A 515 19.08 -4.08 -8.69
C GLU A 515 19.51 -3.47 -10.02
N TRP A 516 20.23 -2.33 -10.01
CA TRP A 516 20.71 -1.70 -11.23
C TRP A 516 21.97 -2.34 -11.80
N ALA A 517 22.60 -3.27 -11.08
CA ALA A 517 23.68 -4.11 -11.63
C ALA A 517 23.14 -5.29 -12.48
N ALA A 518 21.89 -5.72 -12.25
CA ALA A 518 21.22 -6.72 -13.05
C ALA A 518 20.89 -6.22 -14.48
N PRO A 519 20.73 -7.09 -15.48
CA PRO A 519 20.20 -6.74 -16.80
C PRO A 519 18.80 -6.10 -16.72
N SER A 520 18.40 -5.41 -17.77
CA SER A 520 17.07 -4.78 -17.87
C SER A 520 16.36 -5.23 -19.15
N PRO A 521 15.31 -6.11 -19.09
CA PRO A 521 14.80 -6.79 -17.90
C PRO A 521 15.74 -7.87 -17.36
N PRO A 522 15.64 -8.27 -16.07
CA PRO A 522 16.47 -9.31 -15.50
C PRO A 522 16.18 -10.68 -16.11
N GLY A 523 17.23 -11.43 -16.44
CA GLY A 523 17.15 -12.79 -16.92
C GLY A 523 16.84 -13.82 -15.81
N ARG A 524 16.93 -15.13 -16.15
CA ARG A 524 16.89 -16.20 -15.14
C ARG A 524 18.08 -16.05 -14.19
N GLY A 525 17.85 -16.19 -12.88
CA GLY A 525 18.89 -16.02 -11.84
C GLY A 525 19.26 -14.56 -11.57
N ASN A 526 18.51 -13.58 -12.11
CA ASN A 526 18.60 -12.14 -11.88
C ASN A 526 19.91 -11.48 -12.34
N PHE A 527 21.07 -12.04 -12.02
CA PHE A 527 22.39 -11.49 -12.30
C PHE A 527 23.19 -12.39 -13.25
N ASP A 528 24.02 -11.76 -14.11
CA ASP A 528 24.95 -12.49 -14.99
C ASP A 528 26.23 -12.92 -14.24
N PHE A 529 26.35 -12.54 -12.97
CA PHE A 529 27.48 -12.80 -12.08
C PHE A 529 26.98 -13.01 -10.65
N GLN A 530 27.79 -13.65 -9.80
CA GLN A 530 27.46 -13.75 -8.38
C GLN A 530 27.63 -12.37 -7.71
N PRO A 531 26.55 -11.75 -7.24
CA PRO A 531 26.66 -10.42 -6.66
C PRO A 531 27.38 -10.45 -5.31
N TRP A 532 28.35 -9.56 -5.14
CA TRP A 532 29.03 -9.31 -3.88
C TRP A 532 28.89 -7.83 -3.53
N VAL A 533 28.49 -7.55 -2.28
CA VAL A 533 28.21 -6.18 -1.84
C VAL A 533 29.36 -5.66 -0.99
N TYR A 534 30.04 -4.65 -1.48
CA TYR A 534 31.17 -4.02 -0.80
C TYR A 534 30.78 -2.74 -0.07
N ARG A 535 29.73 -2.05 -0.52
CA ARG A 535 29.38 -0.67 -0.13
C ARG A 535 27.95 -0.53 0.33
N GLY A 536 27.64 0.59 1.01
CA GLY A 536 26.28 0.99 1.32
C GLY A 536 25.50 1.45 0.09
N ALA A 537 24.17 1.48 0.19
CA ALA A 537 23.25 1.77 -0.92
C ALA A 537 23.31 3.22 -1.44
N TYR A 538 23.86 4.19 -0.68
CA TYR A 538 23.70 5.62 -0.97
C TYR A 538 25.06 6.37 -1.02
N GLN A 539 26.00 5.87 -1.79
CA GLN A 539 27.32 6.52 -1.94
C GLN A 539 27.35 7.44 -3.18
N TYR A 540 26.65 8.57 -3.09
CA TYR A 540 26.64 9.62 -4.11
C TYR A 540 27.54 10.78 -3.72
N GLY A 541 28.04 11.52 -4.74
CA GLY A 541 28.71 12.80 -4.56
C GLY A 541 30.05 12.74 -3.80
N ASN A 542 30.80 11.64 -3.90
CA ASN A 542 32.12 11.52 -3.30
C ASN A 542 33.14 12.28 -4.15
N PRO A 543 33.76 13.38 -3.63
CA PRO A 543 34.73 14.19 -4.40
C PRO A 543 35.97 13.41 -4.81
N ALA A 544 36.34 12.36 -4.08
CA ALA A 544 37.52 11.54 -4.36
C ALA A 544 37.26 10.50 -5.49
N HIS A 545 36.05 10.39 -6.00
CA HIS A 545 35.70 9.44 -7.04
C HIS A 545 35.37 10.16 -8.34
N PRO A 546 35.83 9.67 -9.52
CA PRO A 546 35.60 10.31 -10.81
C PRO A 546 34.14 10.30 -11.26
N ARG A 547 33.31 9.40 -10.70
CA ARG A 547 31.86 9.36 -10.94
C ARG A 547 31.12 9.91 -9.71
N ASP A 548 29.97 10.52 -9.93
CA ASP A 548 29.10 11.03 -8.88
C ASP A 548 28.32 9.92 -8.15
N PHE A 549 28.46 8.67 -8.57
CA PHE A 549 27.82 7.49 -7.98
C PHE A 549 28.81 6.32 -7.87
N GLN A 550 28.59 5.45 -6.90
CA GLN A 550 29.42 4.26 -6.64
C GLN A 550 28.50 3.04 -6.43
N PRO A 551 28.41 2.11 -7.42
CA PRO A 551 27.61 0.91 -7.29
C PRO A 551 27.99 0.07 -6.06
N GLN A 552 27.03 -0.60 -5.44
CA GLN A 552 27.25 -1.47 -4.28
C GLN A 552 28.22 -2.62 -4.57
N THR A 553 28.35 -3.02 -5.83
CA THR A 553 29.23 -4.10 -6.31
C THR A 553 30.68 -3.66 -6.58
N GLU A 554 30.99 -2.37 -6.47
CA GLU A 554 32.32 -1.86 -6.74
C GLU A 554 33.25 -2.02 -5.52
N PRO A 555 34.37 -2.77 -5.62
CA PRO A 555 35.27 -2.99 -4.50
C PRO A 555 36.00 -1.71 -4.07
N PRO A 556 36.43 -1.59 -2.80
CA PRO A 556 37.24 -0.49 -2.33
C PRO A 556 38.62 -0.52 -3.04
N GLY A 557 39.03 0.62 -3.62
CA GLY A 557 40.34 0.73 -4.26
C GLY A 557 40.43 0.24 -5.71
N GLY A 558 39.29 -0.14 -6.33
CA GLY A 558 39.24 -0.54 -7.74
C GLY A 558 39.63 0.63 -8.65
N ARG A 559 40.82 0.55 -9.31
CA ARG A 559 41.13 1.37 -10.47
C ARG A 559 40.11 1.00 -11.54
N LEU A 560 39.37 2.00 -12.01
CA LEU A 560 38.57 1.85 -13.21
C LEU A 560 39.50 1.36 -14.32
N ALA A 561 39.32 0.15 -14.80
CA ALA A 561 39.91 -0.26 -16.05
C ALA A 561 39.38 0.70 -17.12
N SER A 562 40.18 1.68 -17.48
CA SER A 562 39.95 2.55 -18.62
C SER A 562 40.10 1.69 -19.87
N GLY A 563 39.01 1.44 -20.57
CA GLY A 563 39.09 0.90 -21.94
C GLY A 563 38.33 -0.41 -22.15
N GLN A 564 37.32 -0.32 -22.96
CA GLN A 564 36.81 -1.27 -23.94
C GLN A 564 36.85 -2.79 -23.61
N GLY A 565 35.68 -3.40 -23.61
CA GLY A 565 35.41 -4.74 -24.12
C GLY A 565 36.38 -5.86 -23.70
N GLY A 566 35.94 -6.70 -22.78
CA GLY A 566 36.64 -7.94 -22.49
C GLY A 566 36.28 -8.45 -21.11
N LEU A 567 35.50 -9.51 -21.06
CA LEU A 567 35.37 -10.38 -19.90
C LEU A 567 36.75 -11.01 -19.64
N GLU A 568 37.55 -10.40 -18.78
CA GLU A 568 38.67 -11.09 -18.16
C GLU A 568 38.30 -11.45 -16.74
N THR A 569 38.26 -12.73 -16.51
CA THR A 569 38.22 -13.44 -15.24
C THR A 569 39.32 -12.87 -14.33
N VAL A 570 38.93 -12.08 -13.32
CA VAL A 570 39.82 -11.77 -12.22
C VAL A 570 39.89 -13.02 -11.33
N ALA A 571 41.05 -13.66 -11.39
CA ALA A 571 41.44 -14.76 -10.53
C ALA A 571 41.25 -14.40 -9.06
N HIS A 572 40.83 -15.38 -8.30
CA HIS A 572 40.77 -15.37 -6.85
C HIS A 572 42.11 -14.91 -6.26
N SER A 573 42.11 -13.76 -5.64
CA SER A 573 43.14 -13.40 -4.66
C SER A 573 42.45 -13.03 -3.37
N GLU A 574 42.58 -13.94 -2.42
CA GLU A 574 42.50 -13.81 -0.99
C GLU A 574 41.25 -13.14 -0.36
N ALA A 575 40.41 -13.98 0.21
CA ALA A 575 39.40 -13.57 1.18
C ALA A 575 40.12 -12.86 2.37
N PRO A 576 39.69 -11.70 2.82
CA PRO A 576 40.19 -11.17 4.07
C PRO A 576 39.71 -12.06 5.21
N GLU A 577 40.67 -12.52 6.02
CA GLU A 577 40.44 -13.26 7.27
C GLU A 577 39.39 -12.56 8.12
N VAL A 578 38.45 -13.37 8.59
CA VAL A 578 37.44 -12.99 9.57
C VAL A 578 38.17 -12.75 10.89
N MET A 579 38.36 -11.49 11.28
CA MET A 579 38.62 -11.16 12.68
C MET A 579 37.31 -10.96 13.41
N GLY A 580 37.19 -11.62 14.55
CA GLY A 580 36.20 -11.88 15.53
C GLY A 580 35.09 -10.85 15.85
#